data_0f825f436853eadca0de548f247aaee4
#
_entry.id   0f825f436853eadca0de548f247aaee4
#
_cell.length_a   1.000
_cell.length_b   1.000
_cell.length_c   1.000
_cell.angle_alpha   90.00
_cell.angle_beta   90.00
_cell.angle_gamma   90.00
#
_symmetry.space_group_name_H-M   'P 1'
#
loop_
_entity.id
_entity.type
_entity.pdbx_description
1 polymer ?
#
loop_
_entity_poly.entity_id
_entity_poly.type
_entity_poly.pdbx_seq_one_letter_code
_entity_poly.pdbx_strand_id
1 'polypeptide(L)'
;MIDRLIAWAIRFRVAVVLLLFALVGAGVWAFRTLRVDAFPDLTNVQVTVLAEAPGLSPVEVERLVTFPVEVAVSGVPRVEEVRSISKYGFAQVTVVFEDGTDIYFARTLVNERLQGVRDQLPPEAEASLGPMAGATSEIYLYTLEDTLHGPAGRSDSALMALRTLHDRVIRPQLRSVPGVVEINPFGGFVRQAQVVVDPGKLASYGLSIGDVVEAVEANSQVPAGAYVEHAQEQYILRGLGQAASLDDLRQTVVRSTGGVPVLVGDVADVRYGPEVRQGAVSRDGKGEVMSGIVMALRGANSREVVHRVRERVAEINRSLPPGVTLASYYDQTDLVEGTLTTVERNLLEGGFLVIAVLLLFLGNVRAALLVAATIPLSLLFAFVGMRWLGLSANLMSLGAI
;
A
#
# COMPACT_ATOMS: atom_id res chain seq x y z
N MET A 1 46.07 12.29 29.03
CA MET A 1 45.33 11.13 28.46
C MET A 1 45.66 10.97 26.97
N ILE A 2 45.62 12.01 26.18
CA ILE A 2 45.95 12.04 24.75
C ILE A 2 47.39 11.59 24.47
N ASP A 3 48.38 12.10 25.23
CA ASP A 3 49.80 11.73 25.03
C ASP A 3 50.09 10.23 25.23
N ARG A 4 49.36 9.58 26.15
CA ARG A 4 49.46 8.13 26.36
C ARG A 4 48.87 7.35 25.20
N LEU A 5 47.78 7.84 24.60
CA LEU A 5 47.14 7.24 23.46
C LEU A 5 48.00 7.35 22.19
N ILE A 6 48.65 8.52 22.00
CA ILE A 6 49.61 8.75 20.90
C ILE A 6 50.83 7.82 21.06
N ALA A 7 51.43 7.78 22.25
CA ALA A 7 52.58 6.92 22.55
C ALA A 7 52.23 5.43 22.34
N TRP A 8 51.03 4.99 22.73
CA TRP A 8 50.54 3.64 22.50
C TRP A 8 50.37 3.36 20.99
N ALA A 9 49.75 4.30 20.25
CA ALA A 9 49.55 4.16 18.81
C ALA A 9 50.87 4.03 18.03
N ILE A 10 51.87 4.81 18.38
CA ILE A 10 53.19 4.77 17.76
C ILE A 10 53.90 3.43 18.11
N ARG A 11 53.76 2.97 19.36
CA ARG A 11 54.39 1.72 19.81
C ARG A 11 53.75 0.49 19.12
N PHE A 12 52.44 0.49 18.94
CA PHE A 12 51.68 -0.61 18.35
C PHE A 12 51.17 -0.31 16.92
N ARG A 13 52.06 0.27 16.09
CA ARG A 13 51.75 0.71 14.71
C ARG A 13 51.04 -0.36 13.86
N VAL A 14 51.42 -1.63 14.00
CA VAL A 14 50.79 -2.72 13.27
C VAL A 14 49.35 -2.96 13.70
N ALA A 15 49.07 -2.87 15.01
CA ALA A 15 47.75 -3.01 15.57
C ALA A 15 46.84 -1.86 15.11
N VAL A 16 47.36 -0.62 15.04
CA VAL A 16 46.61 0.54 14.52
C VAL A 16 46.26 0.35 13.04
N VAL A 17 47.22 -0.11 12.23
CA VAL A 17 46.96 -0.37 10.79
C VAL A 17 45.92 -1.48 10.60
N LEU A 18 45.99 -2.57 11.39
CA LEU A 18 44.98 -3.63 11.33
C LEU A 18 43.57 -3.11 11.75
N LEU A 19 43.53 -2.25 12.77
CA LEU A 19 42.28 -1.63 13.25
C LEU A 19 41.68 -0.70 12.18
N LEU A 20 42.54 0.03 11.44
CA LEU A 20 42.09 0.86 10.31
C LEU A 20 41.51 0.01 9.17
N PHE A 21 42.16 -1.11 8.81
CA PHE A 21 41.62 -2.02 7.82
C PHE A 21 40.31 -2.65 8.28
N ALA A 22 40.21 -3.03 9.54
CA ALA A 22 38.97 -3.53 10.13
C ALA A 22 37.85 -2.49 10.08
N LEU A 23 38.16 -1.21 10.40
CA LEU A 23 37.22 -0.11 10.30
C LEU A 23 36.76 0.13 8.87
N VAL A 24 37.68 0.13 7.91
CA VAL A 24 37.35 0.27 6.48
C VAL A 24 36.45 -0.88 6.02
N GLY A 25 36.79 -2.13 6.35
CA GLY A 25 35.97 -3.29 6.02
C GLY A 25 34.58 -3.24 6.64
N ALA A 26 34.50 -2.95 7.94
CA ALA A 26 33.24 -2.80 8.67
C ALA A 26 32.41 -1.62 8.15
N GLY A 27 33.05 -0.48 7.86
CA GLY A 27 32.39 0.72 7.36
C GLY A 27 31.79 0.51 5.95
N VAL A 28 32.55 -0.10 5.05
CA VAL A 28 32.05 -0.46 3.70
C VAL A 28 30.93 -1.47 3.77
N TRP A 29 31.04 -2.47 4.65
CA TRP A 29 29.97 -3.44 4.87
C TRP A 29 28.73 -2.74 5.45
N ALA A 30 28.89 -1.88 6.45
CA ALA A 30 27.79 -1.13 7.03
C ALA A 30 27.11 -0.25 5.98
N PHE A 31 27.85 0.51 5.18
CA PHE A 31 27.32 1.34 4.11
C PHE A 31 26.47 0.55 3.08
N ARG A 32 26.96 -0.64 2.67
CA ARG A 32 26.25 -1.48 1.71
C ARG A 32 24.99 -2.16 2.27
N THR A 33 24.93 -2.35 3.60
CA THR A 33 23.80 -3.00 4.27
C THR A 33 22.88 -2.04 5.00
N LEU A 34 23.22 -0.75 5.02
CA LEU A 34 22.38 0.28 5.62
C LEU A 34 21.07 0.42 4.84
N ARG A 35 19.94 0.53 5.55
CA ARG A 35 18.67 0.86 4.90
C ARG A 35 18.72 2.28 4.39
N VAL A 36 18.32 2.46 3.14
CA VAL A 36 18.29 3.78 2.50
C VAL A 36 16.83 4.15 2.26
N ASP A 37 16.39 5.20 2.93
CA ASP A 37 15.06 5.77 2.81
C ASP A 37 15.14 7.22 2.35
N ALA A 38 14.12 7.74 1.66
CA ALA A 38 14.11 9.14 1.28
C ALA A 38 14.00 10.07 2.50
N PHE A 39 13.07 9.72 3.41
CA PHE A 39 12.77 10.48 4.62
C PHE A 39 12.88 9.60 5.86
N PRO A 40 13.18 10.18 7.04
CA PRO A 40 13.08 9.43 8.29
C PRO A 40 11.63 9.02 8.54
N ASP A 41 11.40 7.78 8.96
CA ASP A 41 10.07 7.35 9.41
C ASP A 41 9.83 7.88 10.83
N LEU A 42 9.10 8.99 10.91
CA LEU A 42 8.66 9.62 12.15
C LEU A 42 7.26 9.17 12.57
N THR A 43 6.71 8.14 11.91
CA THR A 43 5.38 7.63 12.21
C THR A 43 5.41 6.91 13.56
N ASN A 44 4.52 7.30 14.47
CA ASN A 44 4.32 6.61 15.74
C ASN A 44 3.94 5.14 15.48
N VAL A 45 4.12 4.29 16.48
CA VAL A 45 3.61 2.92 16.41
C VAL A 45 2.09 3.00 16.46
N GLN A 46 1.44 2.76 15.32
CA GLN A 46 -0.02 2.87 15.21
C GLN A 46 -0.63 1.71 14.45
N VAL A 47 -1.84 1.34 14.85
CA VAL A 47 -2.69 0.36 14.17
C VAL A 47 -3.96 1.05 13.75
N THR A 48 -4.31 0.93 12.47
CA THR A 48 -5.53 1.51 11.92
C THR A 48 -6.56 0.41 11.72
N VAL A 49 -7.78 0.64 12.20
CA VAL A 49 -8.97 -0.14 11.89
C VAL A 49 -9.77 0.63 10.84
N LEU A 50 -10.11 -0.05 9.76
CA LEU A 50 -10.95 0.47 8.68
C LEU A 50 -12.29 -0.27 8.75
N ALA A 51 -13.40 0.46 8.75
CA ALA A 51 -14.71 -0.14 8.75
C ALA A 51 -15.57 0.46 7.62
N GLU A 52 -16.08 -0.40 6.77
CA GLU A 52 -17.03 -0.05 5.72
C GLU A 52 -18.44 -0.33 6.23
N ALA A 53 -19.34 0.63 6.07
CA ALA A 53 -20.74 0.54 6.51
C ALA A 53 -21.65 1.23 5.48
N PRO A 54 -21.83 0.64 4.30
CA PRO A 54 -22.55 1.26 3.19
C PRO A 54 -23.95 1.73 3.58
N GLY A 55 -24.33 2.91 3.11
CA GLY A 55 -25.67 3.48 3.35
C GLY A 55 -25.82 4.28 4.65
N LEU A 56 -24.89 4.16 5.61
CA LEU A 56 -24.99 4.92 6.86
C LEU A 56 -24.45 6.35 6.70
N SER A 57 -25.17 7.31 7.27
CA SER A 57 -24.71 8.71 7.38
C SER A 57 -23.50 8.81 8.33
N PRO A 58 -22.69 9.90 8.27
CA PRO A 58 -21.54 10.06 9.15
C PRO A 58 -21.86 9.95 10.64
N VAL A 59 -23.01 10.45 11.07
CA VAL A 59 -23.47 10.39 12.48
C VAL A 59 -23.87 8.96 12.88
N GLU A 60 -24.48 8.22 11.96
CA GLU A 60 -24.82 6.81 12.20
C GLU A 60 -23.55 5.95 12.21
N VAL A 61 -22.60 6.17 11.29
CA VAL A 61 -21.29 5.52 11.30
C VAL A 61 -20.58 5.79 12.62
N GLU A 62 -20.56 7.04 13.10
CA GLU A 62 -19.95 7.38 14.38
C GLU A 62 -20.57 6.58 15.53
N ARG A 63 -21.89 6.59 15.62
CA ARG A 63 -22.61 5.97 16.74
C ARG A 63 -22.60 4.44 16.70
N LEU A 64 -22.78 3.85 15.52
CA LEU A 64 -23.02 2.40 15.37
C LEU A 64 -21.75 1.61 15.03
N VAL A 65 -20.69 2.25 14.53
CA VAL A 65 -19.47 1.61 14.09
C VAL A 65 -18.26 2.16 14.83
N THR A 66 -18.02 3.47 14.73
CA THR A 66 -16.80 4.09 15.27
C THR A 66 -16.73 3.97 16.79
N PHE A 67 -17.79 4.39 17.49
CA PHE A 67 -17.82 4.37 18.96
C PHE A 67 -17.68 2.96 19.57
N PRO A 68 -18.36 1.90 19.11
CA PRO A 68 -18.11 0.54 19.58
C PRO A 68 -16.66 0.07 19.38
N VAL A 69 -16.05 0.40 18.24
CA VAL A 69 -14.65 0.06 17.97
C VAL A 69 -13.70 0.84 18.89
N GLU A 70 -13.91 2.15 19.07
CA GLU A 70 -13.11 2.97 19.99
C GLU A 70 -13.13 2.43 21.42
N VAL A 71 -14.32 2.11 21.93
CA VAL A 71 -14.49 1.55 23.28
C VAL A 71 -13.73 0.21 23.41
N ALA A 72 -13.81 -0.64 22.39
CA ALA A 72 -13.13 -1.94 22.41
C ALA A 72 -11.60 -1.80 22.43
N VAL A 73 -11.04 -0.86 21.67
CA VAL A 73 -9.59 -0.68 21.58
C VAL A 73 -9.00 0.21 22.68
N SER A 74 -9.78 1.06 23.33
CA SER A 74 -9.32 1.94 24.40
C SER A 74 -8.75 1.19 25.63
N GLY A 75 -9.15 -0.07 25.83
CA GLY A 75 -8.64 -0.92 26.92
C GLY A 75 -7.39 -1.74 26.56
N VAL A 76 -6.75 -1.49 25.41
CA VAL A 76 -5.54 -2.20 24.99
C VAL A 76 -4.32 -1.64 25.72
N PRO A 77 -3.43 -2.50 26.28
CA PRO A 77 -2.21 -2.03 26.94
C PRO A 77 -1.30 -1.21 26.03
N ARG A 78 -0.63 -0.22 26.60
CA ARG A 78 0.30 0.70 25.90
C ARG A 78 -0.33 1.59 24.85
N VAL A 79 -1.63 1.75 24.84
CA VAL A 79 -2.30 2.75 24.00
C VAL A 79 -2.09 4.12 24.63
N GLU A 80 -1.57 5.06 23.84
CA GLU A 80 -1.35 6.45 24.20
C GLU A 80 -2.53 7.32 23.76
N GLU A 81 -3.02 7.09 22.54
CA GLU A 81 -4.10 7.88 21.93
C GLU A 81 -4.96 7.00 21.02
N VAL A 82 -6.27 7.27 21.02
CA VAL A 82 -7.21 6.75 20.02
C VAL A 82 -7.89 7.93 19.34
N ARG A 83 -7.85 7.95 18.02
CA ARG A 83 -8.50 8.99 17.20
C ARG A 83 -9.21 8.36 16.04
N SER A 84 -10.32 8.96 15.63
CA SER A 84 -11.16 8.42 14.58
C SER A 84 -11.67 9.47 13.60
N ILE A 85 -12.10 8.98 12.45
CA ILE A 85 -12.77 9.77 11.42
C ILE A 85 -13.98 8.95 10.96
N SER A 86 -15.18 9.57 11.03
CA SER A 86 -16.41 8.99 10.50
C SER A 86 -16.86 9.77 9.27
N LYS A 87 -17.11 9.06 8.18
CA LYS A 87 -17.58 9.59 6.90
C LYS A 87 -18.83 8.81 6.46
N TYR A 88 -19.47 9.25 5.38
CA TYR A 88 -20.55 8.49 4.78
C TYR A 88 -20.07 7.09 4.40
N GLY A 89 -20.68 6.07 5.00
CA GLY A 89 -20.38 4.66 4.73
C GLY A 89 -18.99 4.17 5.16
N PHE A 90 -18.22 4.95 5.93
CA PHE A 90 -16.84 4.61 6.25
C PHE A 90 -16.39 5.17 7.61
N ALA A 91 -15.68 4.34 8.37
CA ALA A 91 -14.98 4.75 9.58
C ALA A 91 -13.49 4.35 9.54
N GLN A 92 -12.67 5.19 10.12
CA GLN A 92 -11.27 4.89 10.39
C GLN A 92 -10.96 5.17 11.85
N VAL A 93 -10.50 4.17 12.58
CA VAL A 93 -10.04 4.30 13.97
C VAL A 93 -8.55 4.02 14.02
N THR A 94 -7.77 5.00 14.44
CA THR A 94 -6.31 4.91 14.57
C THR A 94 -5.94 4.81 16.04
N VAL A 95 -5.30 3.71 16.39
CA VAL A 95 -4.82 3.42 17.75
C VAL A 95 -3.32 3.66 17.78
N VAL A 96 -2.89 4.67 18.50
CA VAL A 96 -1.47 5.04 18.67
C VAL A 96 -0.95 4.41 19.95
N PHE A 97 0.21 3.79 19.85
CA PHE A 97 0.88 3.11 20.96
C PHE A 97 2.12 3.86 21.41
N GLU A 98 2.53 3.62 22.65
CA GLU A 98 3.78 4.10 23.20
C GLU A 98 4.98 3.72 22.31
N ASP A 99 5.97 4.61 22.24
CA ASP A 99 7.20 4.36 21.49
C ASP A 99 7.91 3.08 21.94
N GLY A 100 8.44 2.35 20.95
CA GLY A 100 9.11 1.06 21.19
C GLY A 100 8.17 -0.14 21.37
N THR A 101 6.85 0.05 21.21
CA THR A 101 5.91 -1.06 21.19
C THR A 101 6.09 -1.86 19.90
N ASP A 102 6.13 -3.20 19.98
CA ASP A 102 6.19 -4.05 18.80
C ASP A 102 4.88 -3.96 18.01
N ILE A 103 4.99 -3.64 16.72
CA ILE A 103 3.82 -3.43 15.85
C ILE A 103 2.98 -4.69 15.65
N TYR A 104 3.61 -5.88 15.63
CA TYR A 104 2.88 -7.14 15.47
C TYR A 104 2.10 -7.48 16.73
N PHE A 105 2.69 -7.22 17.89
CA PHE A 105 2.00 -7.34 19.19
C PHE A 105 0.81 -6.39 19.25
N ALA A 106 1.00 -5.12 18.92
CA ALA A 106 -0.06 -4.11 18.88
C ALA A 106 -1.23 -4.55 17.95
N ARG A 107 -0.90 -5.01 16.74
CA ARG A 107 -1.91 -5.51 15.78
C ARG A 107 -2.66 -6.72 16.30
N THR A 108 -1.97 -7.65 16.96
CA THR A 108 -2.62 -8.85 17.53
C THR A 108 -3.65 -8.46 18.56
N LEU A 109 -3.31 -7.55 19.48
CA LEU A 109 -4.23 -7.07 20.51
C LEU A 109 -5.43 -6.31 19.93
N VAL A 110 -5.18 -5.39 18.98
CA VAL A 110 -6.27 -4.67 18.31
C VAL A 110 -7.18 -5.63 17.56
N ASN A 111 -6.63 -6.63 16.87
CA ASN A 111 -7.42 -7.63 16.16
C ASN A 111 -8.28 -8.46 17.13
N GLU A 112 -7.74 -8.88 18.26
CA GLU A 112 -8.48 -9.60 19.29
C GLU A 112 -9.68 -8.78 19.79
N ARG A 113 -9.47 -7.50 20.08
CA ARG A 113 -10.55 -6.58 20.49
C ARG A 113 -11.58 -6.36 19.38
N LEU A 114 -11.11 -6.23 18.14
CA LEU A 114 -11.99 -6.06 16.98
C LEU A 114 -12.89 -7.27 16.76
N GLN A 115 -12.38 -8.49 16.93
CA GLN A 115 -13.20 -9.70 16.86
C GLN A 115 -14.27 -9.73 17.94
N GLY A 116 -13.96 -9.24 19.17
CA GLY A 116 -14.92 -9.20 20.27
C GLY A 116 -16.07 -8.19 20.09
N VAL A 117 -15.91 -7.19 19.23
CA VAL A 117 -16.94 -6.18 18.98
C VAL A 117 -17.74 -6.44 17.69
N ARG A 118 -17.32 -7.39 16.87
CA ARG A 118 -17.89 -7.65 15.55
C ARG A 118 -19.40 -7.89 15.56
N ASP A 119 -19.88 -8.65 16.55
CA ASP A 119 -21.31 -8.97 16.70
C ASP A 119 -22.17 -7.78 17.19
N GLN A 120 -21.52 -6.68 17.60
CA GLN A 120 -22.17 -5.45 18.02
C GLN A 120 -22.30 -4.43 16.88
N LEU A 121 -21.59 -4.67 15.76
CA LEU A 121 -21.66 -3.82 14.57
C LEU A 121 -22.92 -4.17 13.75
N PRO A 122 -23.43 -3.21 12.96
CA PRO A 122 -24.49 -3.48 11.99
C PRO A 122 -24.12 -4.63 11.06
N PRO A 123 -25.08 -5.46 10.62
CA PRO A 123 -24.81 -6.63 9.75
C PRO A 123 -24.10 -6.25 8.44
N GLU A 124 -24.34 -5.02 7.93
CA GLU A 124 -23.76 -4.51 6.72
C GLU A 124 -22.36 -3.91 6.94
N ALA A 125 -21.93 -3.77 8.20
CA ALA A 125 -20.65 -3.18 8.52
C ALA A 125 -19.54 -4.24 8.54
N GLU A 126 -18.48 -4.00 7.76
CA GLU A 126 -17.28 -4.83 7.72
C GLU A 126 -16.08 -4.06 8.27
N ALA A 127 -15.52 -4.55 9.39
CA ALA A 127 -14.36 -3.94 10.02
C ALA A 127 -13.12 -4.82 9.87
N SER A 128 -12.02 -4.22 9.45
CA SER A 128 -10.75 -4.90 9.20
C SER A 128 -9.55 -4.04 9.63
N LEU A 129 -8.39 -4.69 9.83
CA LEU A 129 -7.16 -3.95 10.10
C LEU A 129 -6.59 -3.36 8.80
N GLY A 130 -6.28 -2.08 8.82
CA GLY A 130 -5.54 -1.41 7.77
C GLY A 130 -4.14 -2.00 7.54
N PRO A 131 -3.48 -1.66 6.42
CA PRO A 131 -2.15 -2.14 6.10
C PRO A 131 -1.10 -1.63 7.10
N MET A 132 0.00 -2.37 7.27
CA MET A 132 1.16 -1.94 8.06
C MET A 132 2.00 -0.94 7.25
N ALA A 133 1.49 0.26 7.12
CA ALA A 133 2.11 1.35 6.38
C ALA A 133 2.37 2.54 7.31
N GLY A 134 3.48 3.23 7.09
CA GLY A 134 3.80 4.52 7.70
C GLY A 134 3.45 5.67 6.77
N ALA A 135 3.66 6.90 7.22
CA ALA A 135 3.44 8.11 6.42
C ALA A 135 4.32 8.16 5.16
N THR A 136 5.47 7.49 5.17
CA THR A 136 6.43 7.44 4.06
C THR A 136 6.35 6.17 3.23
N SER A 137 5.31 5.35 3.43
CA SER A 137 5.17 4.06 2.77
C SER A 137 4.77 4.14 1.30
N GLU A 138 4.30 5.28 0.81
CA GLU A 138 3.98 5.50 -0.61
C GLU A 138 5.28 5.66 -1.40
N ILE A 139 5.72 4.57 -2.04
CA ILE A 139 7.05 4.50 -2.65
C ILE A 139 7.06 4.64 -4.17
N TYR A 140 5.93 4.35 -4.82
CA TYR A 140 5.83 4.33 -6.27
C TYR A 140 4.40 4.63 -6.71
N LEU A 141 4.20 5.68 -7.50
CA LEU A 141 2.91 6.08 -8.01
C LEU A 141 2.92 5.99 -9.55
N TYR A 142 1.83 5.46 -10.10
CA TYR A 142 1.71 5.22 -11.53
C TYR A 142 0.32 5.53 -12.06
N THR A 143 0.24 5.77 -13.37
CA THR A 143 -1.03 5.86 -14.11
C THR A 143 -1.11 4.74 -15.13
N LEU A 144 -2.34 4.28 -15.40
CA LEU A 144 -2.65 3.46 -16.56
C LEU A 144 -2.98 4.39 -17.72
N GLU A 145 -2.15 4.34 -18.74
CA GLU A 145 -2.31 5.14 -19.95
C GLU A 145 -2.86 4.27 -21.07
N ASP A 146 -3.92 4.74 -21.70
CA ASP A 146 -4.42 4.21 -22.97
C ASP A 146 -3.97 5.14 -24.09
N THR A 147 -2.97 4.72 -24.83
CA THR A 147 -2.35 5.51 -25.89
C THR A 147 -3.20 5.52 -27.18
N LEU A 148 -4.17 4.60 -27.30
CA LEU A 148 -5.05 4.52 -28.46
C LEU A 148 -6.19 5.53 -28.40
N HIS A 149 -6.74 5.80 -27.20
CA HIS A 149 -7.90 6.67 -27.05
C HIS A 149 -7.58 8.02 -26.40
N GLY A 150 -6.38 8.22 -25.89
CA GLY A 150 -5.95 9.45 -25.23
C GLY A 150 -6.79 9.85 -24.01
N PRO A 151 -6.31 10.73 -23.11
CA PRO A 151 -7.04 11.08 -21.90
C PRO A 151 -8.34 11.86 -22.14
N ALA A 152 -8.35 12.72 -23.15
CA ALA A 152 -9.48 13.63 -23.44
C ALA A 152 -10.70 12.93 -24.09
N GLY A 153 -10.54 11.74 -24.61
CA GLY A 153 -11.60 10.99 -25.31
C GLY A 153 -12.08 9.75 -24.56
N ARG A 154 -11.67 9.54 -23.31
CA ARG A 154 -12.06 8.34 -22.56
C ARG A 154 -13.51 8.42 -22.11
N SER A 155 -14.29 7.42 -22.54
CA SER A 155 -15.64 7.19 -22.02
C SER A 155 -15.58 6.52 -20.64
N ASP A 156 -16.68 6.59 -19.90
CA ASP A 156 -16.83 5.89 -18.62
C ASP A 156 -16.58 4.38 -18.76
N SER A 157 -16.98 3.80 -19.89
CA SER A 157 -16.74 2.39 -20.19
C SER A 157 -15.25 2.08 -20.37
N ALA A 158 -14.46 2.97 -20.97
CA ALA A 158 -13.03 2.80 -21.11
C ALA A 158 -12.32 2.91 -19.75
N LEU A 159 -12.70 3.88 -18.92
CA LEU A 159 -12.18 4.02 -17.54
C LEU A 159 -12.56 2.82 -16.67
N MET A 160 -13.75 2.26 -16.86
CA MET A 160 -14.21 1.04 -16.20
C MET A 160 -13.40 -0.19 -16.63
N ALA A 161 -13.06 -0.29 -17.91
CA ALA A 161 -12.21 -1.36 -18.43
C ALA A 161 -10.80 -1.28 -17.88
N LEU A 162 -10.18 -0.08 -17.84
CA LEU A 162 -8.86 0.14 -17.25
C LEU A 162 -8.84 -0.18 -15.75
N ARG A 163 -9.89 0.23 -15.01
CA ARG A 163 -10.02 -0.10 -13.58
C ARG A 163 -10.16 -1.61 -13.38
N THR A 164 -10.94 -2.29 -14.18
CA THR A 164 -11.09 -3.75 -14.12
C THR A 164 -9.77 -4.48 -14.42
N LEU A 165 -9.03 -4.01 -15.43
CA LEU A 165 -7.70 -4.54 -15.76
C LEU A 165 -6.72 -4.34 -14.61
N HIS A 166 -6.74 -3.14 -14.00
CA HIS A 166 -5.93 -2.86 -12.84
C HIS A 166 -6.24 -3.81 -11.68
N ASP A 167 -7.50 -3.89 -11.26
CA ASP A 167 -7.88 -4.62 -10.05
C ASP A 167 -7.71 -6.13 -10.19
N ARG A 168 -7.91 -6.69 -11.41
CA ARG A 168 -7.82 -8.14 -11.66
C ARG A 168 -6.47 -8.64 -12.12
N VAL A 169 -5.67 -7.81 -12.77
CA VAL A 169 -4.40 -8.24 -13.37
C VAL A 169 -3.21 -7.53 -12.76
N ILE A 170 -3.22 -6.20 -12.68
CA ILE A 170 -2.06 -5.41 -12.27
C ILE A 170 -1.87 -5.46 -10.76
N ARG A 171 -2.93 -5.16 -9.99
CA ARG A 171 -2.89 -5.12 -8.52
C ARG A 171 -2.41 -6.42 -7.90
N PRO A 172 -2.90 -7.62 -8.26
CA PRO A 172 -2.42 -8.87 -7.71
C PRO A 172 -0.94 -9.12 -8.01
N GLN A 173 -0.48 -8.79 -9.23
CA GLN A 173 0.91 -8.96 -9.62
C GLN A 173 1.87 -8.03 -8.87
N LEU A 174 1.50 -6.76 -8.69
CA LEU A 174 2.29 -5.81 -7.91
C LEU A 174 2.27 -6.14 -6.41
N ARG A 175 1.13 -6.59 -5.89
CA ARG A 175 1.01 -7.00 -4.48
C ARG A 175 1.85 -8.23 -4.14
N SER A 176 2.17 -9.07 -5.12
CA SER A 176 3.05 -10.24 -4.92
C SER A 176 4.52 -9.87 -4.78
N VAL A 177 4.92 -8.62 -5.03
CA VAL A 177 6.30 -8.17 -4.88
C VAL A 177 6.68 -8.13 -3.39
N PRO A 178 7.78 -8.82 -2.99
CA PRO A 178 8.22 -8.83 -1.59
C PRO A 178 8.50 -7.41 -1.07
N GLY A 179 7.90 -7.06 0.06
CA GLY A 179 8.00 -5.74 0.68
C GLY A 179 6.90 -4.76 0.29
N VAL A 180 6.02 -5.12 -0.65
CA VAL A 180 4.78 -4.38 -0.91
C VAL A 180 3.70 -4.87 0.05
N VAL A 181 3.03 -3.95 0.73
CA VAL A 181 1.95 -4.27 1.68
C VAL A 181 0.58 -4.06 1.08
N GLU A 182 0.40 -3.03 0.26
CA GLU A 182 -0.88 -2.72 -0.38
C GLU A 182 -0.68 -1.94 -1.68
N ILE A 183 -1.68 -2.03 -2.56
CA ILE A 183 -1.81 -1.23 -3.78
C ILE A 183 -3.15 -0.51 -3.72
N ASN A 184 -3.11 0.80 -3.59
CA ASN A 184 -4.31 1.63 -3.53
C ASN A 184 -4.66 2.18 -4.92
N PRO A 185 -5.79 1.77 -5.50
CA PRO A 185 -6.26 2.30 -6.78
C PRO A 185 -7.01 3.62 -6.59
N PHE A 186 -6.76 4.58 -7.47
CA PHE A 186 -7.47 5.85 -7.52
C PHE A 186 -7.95 6.15 -8.94
N GLY A 187 -9.13 6.78 -9.06
CA GLY A 187 -9.75 7.07 -10.34
C GLY A 187 -10.27 5.83 -11.07
N GLY A 188 -10.80 6.05 -12.25
CA GLY A 188 -11.56 5.05 -12.98
C GLY A 188 -12.88 4.69 -12.31
N PHE A 189 -13.64 3.77 -12.90
CA PHE A 189 -14.91 3.30 -12.35
C PHE A 189 -14.85 1.83 -12.01
N VAL A 190 -15.23 1.48 -10.80
CA VAL A 190 -15.46 0.07 -10.43
C VAL A 190 -16.68 -0.44 -11.17
N ARG A 191 -16.51 -1.55 -11.86
CA ARG A 191 -17.58 -2.17 -12.64
C ARG A 191 -18.52 -2.97 -11.77
N GLN A 192 -19.81 -2.61 -11.81
CA GLN A 192 -20.89 -3.31 -11.13
C GLN A 192 -21.88 -3.91 -12.12
N ALA A 193 -22.47 -5.04 -11.78
CA ALA A 193 -23.71 -5.52 -12.40
C ALA A 193 -24.87 -4.76 -11.73
N GLN A 194 -25.53 -3.91 -12.48
CA GLN A 194 -26.63 -3.08 -11.99
C GLN A 194 -27.98 -3.63 -12.46
N VAL A 195 -28.90 -3.77 -11.54
CA VAL A 195 -30.32 -4.07 -11.78
C VAL A 195 -31.11 -2.78 -11.56
N VAL A 196 -31.39 -2.06 -12.64
CA VAL A 196 -32.08 -0.77 -12.60
C VAL A 196 -33.57 -1.02 -12.79
N VAL A 197 -34.30 -1.02 -11.68
CA VAL A 197 -35.74 -1.31 -11.69
C VAL A 197 -36.56 -0.18 -12.28
N ASP A 198 -37.64 -0.52 -13.02
CA ASP A 198 -38.64 0.41 -13.54
C ASP A 198 -39.84 0.44 -12.57
N PRO A 199 -40.08 1.57 -11.86
CA PRO A 199 -41.19 1.67 -10.92
C PRO A 199 -42.57 1.42 -11.53
N GLY A 200 -42.76 1.83 -12.80
CA GLY A 200 -44.04 1.63 -13.51
C GLY A 200 -44.29 0.15 -13.79
N LYS A 201 -43.27 -0.59 -14.21
CA LYS A 201 -43.36 -2.02 -14.41
C LYS A 201 -43.55 -2.77 -13.10
N LEU A 202 -42.80 -2.41 -12.04
CA LEU A 202 -43.01 -2.98 -10.69
C LEU A 202 -44.47 -2.84 -10.25
N ALA A 203 -45.03 -1.64 -10.37
CA ALA A 203 -46.42 -1.38 -10.01
C ALA A 203 -47.40 -2.22 -10.83
N SER A 204 -47.17 -2.39 -12.14
CA SER A 204 -48.04 -3.17 -13.02
C SER A 204 -48.05 -4.67 -12.68
N TYR A 205 -46.96 -5.22 -12.17
CA TYR A 205 -46.86 -6.60 -11.71
C TYR A 205 -47.15 -6.76 -10.19
N GLY A 206 -47.47 -5.67 -9.49
CA GLY A 206 -47.72 -5.67 -8.04
C GLY A 206 -46.50 -6.11 -7.22
N LEU A 207 -45.30 -5.73 -7.66
CA LEU A 207 -44.03 -6.05 -7.05
C LEU A 207 -43.44 -4.82 -6.36
N SER A 208 -42.69 -5.05 -5.29
CA SER A 208 -41.84 -4.06 -4.62
C SER A 208 -40.37 -4.20 -5.04
N ILE A 209 -39.56 -3.21 -4.75
CA ILE A 209 -38.10 -3.31 -4.91
C ILE A 209 -37.54 -4.42 -4.04
N GLY A 210 -38.08 -4.60 -2.84
CA GLY A 210 -37.66 -5.68 -1.93
C GLY A 210 -37.83 -7.06 -2.51
N ASP A 211 -38.94 -7.30 -3.25
CA ASP A 211 -39.13 -8.60 -3.95
C ASP A 211 -38.04 -8.88 -4.96
N VAL A 212 -37.55 -7.85 -5.68
CA VAL A 212 -36.47 -7.99 -6.65
C VAL A 212 -35.14 -8.26 -5.96
N VAL A 213 -34.85 -7.53 -4.87
CA VAL A 213 -33.63 -7.73 -4.07
C VAL A 213 -33.58 -9.15 -3.53
N GLU A 214 -34.64 -9.60 -2.87
CA GLU A 214 -34.74 -10.96 -2.30
C GLU A 214 -34.55 -12.04 -3.37
N ALA A 215 -35.16 -11.87 -4.54
CA ALA A 215 -35.01 -12.80 -5.64
C ALA A 215 -33.57 -12.87 -6.18
N VAL A 216 -32.91 -11.74 -6.34
CA VAL A 216 -31.51 -11.68 -6.80
C VAL A 216 -30.56 -12.27 -5.75
N GLU A 217 -30.77 -11.99 -4.47
CA GLU A 217 -29.98 -12.56 -3.38
C GLU A 217 -30.14 -14.08 -3.31
N ALA A 218 -31.38 -14.57 -3.34
CA ALA A 218 -31.67 -16.00 -3.33
C ALA A 218 -31.04 -16.75 -4.53
N ASN A 219 -31.04 -16.11 -5.72
CA ASN A 219 -30.46 -16.70 -6.93
C ASN A 219 -28.93 -16.51 -7.01
N SER A 220 -28.32 -15.76 -6.09
CA SER A 220 -26.87 -15.54 -6.06
C SER A 220 -26.16 -16.40 -5.01
N GLN A 221 -26.89 -17.26 -4.31
CA GLN A 221 -26.32 -18.15 -3.31
C GLN A 221 -25.73 -19.40 -3.96
N VAL A 222 -24.55 -19.82 -3.48
CA VAL A 222 -23.96 -21.10 -3.85
C VAL A 222 -24.50 -22.15 -2.89
N PRO A 223 -25.43 -23.02 -3.30
CA PRO A 223 -25.92 -24.08 -2.43
C PRO A 223 -24.77 -25.01 -2.06
N ALA A 224 -24.80 -25.50 -0.82
CA ALA A 224 -23.80 -26.45 -0.36
C ALA A 224 -23.80 -27.70 -1.25
N GLY A 225 -22.60 -28.09 -1.70
CA GLY A 225 -22.44 -29.32 -2.48
C GLY A 225 -22.65 -30.55 -1.60
N ALA A 226 -23.12 -31.62 -2.20
CA ALA A 226 -23.23 -32.95 -1.58
C ALA A 226 -22.46 -33.97 -2.43
N TYR A 227 -22.27 -35.16 -1.92
CA TYR A 227 -21.78 -36.28 -2.72
C TYR A 227 -22.78 -37.43 -2.67
N VAL A 228 -22.84 -38.17 -3.75
CA VAL A 228 -23.62 -39.39 -3.85
C VAL A 228 -22.66 -40.54 -4.10
N GLU A 229 -22.72 -41.56 -3.27
CA GLU A 229 -21.95 -42.80 -3.45
C GLU A 229 -22.78 -43.80 -4.26
N HIS A 230 -22.19 -44.30 -5.34
CA HIS A 230 -22.77 -45.34 -6.16
C HIS A 230 -21.71 -46.37 -6.54
N ALA A 231 -21.85 -47.62 -6.11
CA ALA A 231 -21.04 -48.76 -6.50
C ALA A 231 -19.51 -48.52 -6.51
N GLN A 232 -18.92 -47.97 -5.46
CA GLN A 232 -17.51 -47.62 -5.28
C GLN A 232 -17.04 -46.35 -6.00
N GLU A 233 -17.97 -45.60 -6.59
CA GLU A 233 -17.69 -44.27 -7.16
C GLU A 233 -18.39 -43.19 -6.32
N GLN A 234 -17.74 -42.03 -6.20
CA GLN A 234 -18.27 -40.88 -5.50
C GLN A 234 -18.54 -39.77 -6.53
N TYR A 235 -19.81 -39.38 -6.65
CA TYR A 235 -20.25 -38.29 -7.51
C TYR A 235 -20.40 -37.01 -6.68
N ILE A 236 -19.66 -35.96 -7.03
CA ILE A 236 -19.77 -34.66 -6.38
C ILE A 236 -20.91 -33.88 -7.04
N LEU A 237 -21.94 -33.58 -6.24
CA LEU A 237 -23.02 -32.68 -6.66
C LEU A 237 -22.59 -31.23 -6.41
N ARG A 238 -22.53 -30.45 -7.48
CA ARG A 238 -22.23 -29.02 -7.40
C ARG A 238 -23.49 -28.23 -7.80
N GLY A 239 -23.99 -27.42 -6.87
CA GLY A 239 -25.04 -26.46 -7.18
C GLY A 239 -24.43 -25.26 -7.94
N LEU A 240 -24.98 -24.90 -9.09
CA LEU A 240 -24.64 -23.73 -9.89
C LEU A 240 -25.71 -22.66 -9.64
N GLY A 241 -25.71 -22.09 -8.44
CA GLY A 241 -26.71 -21.09 -8.03
C GLY A 241 -26.24 -19.64 -8.15
N GLN A 242 -24.95 -19.41 -8.40
CA GLN A 242 -24.44 -18.03 -8.53
C GLN A 242 -24.59 -17.55 -9.98
N ALA A 243 -25.23 -16.39 -10.17
CA ALA A 243 -25.31 -15.75 -11.47
C ALA A 243 -23.91 -15.43 -12.00
N ALA A 244 -23.51 -16.03 -13.13
CA ALA A 244 -22.22 -15.86 -13.76
C ALA A 244 -22.23 -14.78 -14.85
N SER A 245 -23.41 -14.41 -15.34
CA SER A 245 -23.60 -13.45 -16.42
C SER A 245 -24.78 -12.48 -16.13
N LEU A 246 -24.85 -11.40 -16.93
CA LEU A 246 -26.02 -10.51 -16.88
C LEU A 246 -27.29 -11.21 -17.32
N ASP A 247 -27.19 -12.22 -18.21
CA ASP A 247 -28.35 -12.97 -18.70
C ASP A 247 -28.92 -13.88 -17.59
N ASP A 248 -28.06 -14.46 -16.75
CA ASP A 248 -28.51 -15.20 -15.56
C ASP A 248 -29.30 -14.30 -14.60
N LEU A 249 -28.83 -13.08 -14.40
CA LEU A 249 -29.56 -12.08 -13.60
C LEU A 249 -30.89 -11.69 -14.24
N ARG A 250 -30.94 -11.50 -15.57
CA ARG A 250 -32.19 -11.18 -16.29
C ARG A 250 -33.22 -12.30 -16.18
N GLN A 251 -32.78 -13.57 -16.19
CA GLN A 251 -33.62 -14.75 -16.10
C GLN A 251 -34.01 -15.14 -14.68
N THR A 252 -33.55 -14.40 -13.66
CA THR A 252 -33.95 -14.64 -12.27
C THR A 252 -35.44 -14.42 -12.11
N VAL A 253 -36.13 -15.40 -11.54
CA VAL A 253 -37.59 -15.35 -11.29
C VAL A 253 -37.85 -14.54 -10.02
N VAL A 254 -38.56 -13.42 -10.13
CA VAL A 254 -38.99 -12.59 -9.00
C VAL A 254 -40.23 -13.16 -8.35
N ARG A 255 -41.24 -13.51 -9.18
CA ARG A 255 -42.52 -14.09 -8.71
C ARG A 255 -43.11 -14.96 -9.78
N SER A 256 -43.87 -15.98 -9.39
CA SER A 256 -44.68 -16.77 -10.31
C SER A 256 -46.16 -16.57 -9.99
N THR A 257 -46.94 -16.06 -10.94
CA THR A 257 -48.39 -15.82 -10.79
C THR A 257 -49.14 -16.64 -11.82
N GLY A 258 -49.98 -17.57 -11.34
CA GLY A 258 -50.75 -18.45 -12.24
C GLY A 258 -49.92 -19.36 -13.15
N GLY A 259 -48.69 -19.70 -12.72
CA GLY A 259 -47.75 -20.54 -13.48
C GLY A 259 -46.90 -19.77 -14.52
N VAL A 260 -47.09 -18.44 -14.64
CA VAL A 260 -46.27 -17.59 -15.49
C VAL A 260 -45.22 -16.88 -14.60
N PRO A 261 -43.90 -17.10 -14.83
CA PRO A 261 -42.88 -16.43 -14.10
C PRO A 261 -42.72 -14.97 -14.53
N VAL A 262 -42.57 -14.06 -13.60
CA VAL A 262 -42.09 -12.69 -13.82
C VAL A 262 -40.61 -12.65 -13.57
N LEU A 263 -39.82 -12.28 -14.55
CA LEU A 263 -38.36 -12.27 -14.51
C LEU A 263 -37.85 -10.88 -14.10
N VAL A 264 -36.62 -10.81 -13.58
CA VAL A 264 -35.95 -9.54 -13.35
C VAL A 264 -35.85 -8.69 -14.61
N GLY A 265 -35.60 -9.30 -15.77
CA GLY A 265 -35.57 -8.62 -17.06
C GLY A 265 -36.89 -8.02 -17.52
N ASP A 266 -38.03 -8.46 -16.96
CA ASP A 266 -39.34 -7.88 -17.26
C ASP A 266 -39.56 -6.54 -16.54
N VAL A 267 -38.95 -6.37 -15.36
CA VAL A 267 -39.18 -5.25 -14.44
C VAL A 267 -37.97 -4.35 -14.26
N ALA A 268 -36.80 -4.74 -14.79
CA ALA A 268 -35.55 -4.00 -14.66
C ALA A 268 -34.68 -4.07 -15.92
N ASP A 269 -33.82 -3.05 -16.09
CA ASP A 269 -32.71 -3.06 -17.01
C ASP A 269 -31.46 -3.60 -16.31
N VAL A 270 -30.91 -4.72 -16.80
CA VAL A 270 -29.74 -5.38 -16.24
C VAL A 270 -28.54 -5.09 -17.13
N ARG A 271 -27.57 -4.34 -16.61
CA ARG A 271 -26.40 -3.89 -17.37
C ARG A 271 -25.15 -3.78 -16.49
N TYR A 272 -23.99 -3.70 -17.12
CA TYR A 272 -22.81 -3.21 -16.43
C TYR A 272 -22.86 -1.68 -16.32
N GLY A 273 -22.60 -1.17 -15.14
CA GLY A 273 -22.54 0.25 -14.87
C GLY A 273 -21.41 0.61 -13.88
N PRO A 274 -21.12 1.91 -13.76
CA PRO A 274 -20.14 2.40 -12.81
C PRO A 274 -20.68 2.40 -11.39
N GLU A 275 -19.84 2.04 -10.43
CA GLU A 275 -20.09 2.33 -9.02
C GLU A 275 -20.12 3.85 -8.80
N VAL A 276 -20.94 4.30 -7.85
CA VAL A 276 -20.95 5.71 -7.44
C VAL A 276 -19.61 6.03 -6.79
N ARG A 277 -18.79 6.84 -7.46
CA ARG A 277 -17.45 7.19 -6.99
C ARG A 277 -17.46 8.44 -6.13
N GLN A 278 -16.52 8.51 -5.20
CA GLN A 278 -16.30 9.67 -4.33
C GLN A 278 -15.17 10.60 -4.81
N GLY A 279 -14.42 10.21 -5.84
CA GLY A 279 -13.28 10.97 -6.34
C GLY A 279 -12.86 10.60 -7.76
N ALA A 280 -12.02 11.44 -8.34
CA ALA A 280 -11.42 11.26 -9.64
C ALA A 280 -9.96 11.71 -9.64
N VAL A 281 -9.14 11.17 -10.53
CA VAL A 281 -7.77 11.59 -10.76
C VAL A 281 -7.66 12.13 -12.18
N SER A 282 -7.07 13.31 -12.32
CA SER A 282 -6.73 13.86 -13.63
C SER A 282 -5.21 14.03 -13.77
N ARG A 283 -4.71 13.98 -14.99
CA ARG A 283 -3.29 14.18 -15.29
C ARG A 283 -3.10 15.22 -16.38
N ASP A 284 -2.17 16.16 -16.13
CA ASP A 284 -1.73 17.19 -17.07
C ASP A 284 -2.86 18.08 -17.63
N GLY A 285 -4.00 18.18 -16.93
CA GLY A 285 -5.18 18.89 -17.43
C GLY A 285 -5.84 18.24 -18.66
N LYS A 286 -5.47 17.01 -19.02
CA LYS A 286 -5.93 16.34 -20.25
C LYS A 286 -7.11 15.39 -20.06
N GLY A 287 -7.63 15.28 -18.84
CA GLY A 287 -8.77 14.42 -18.52
C GLY A 287 -8.46 13.39 -17.44
N GLU A 288 -9.43 12.52 -17.21
CA GLU A 288 -9.38 11.53 -16.14
C GLU A 288 -8.47 10.35 -16.49
N VAL A 289 -7.75 9.87 -15.47
CA VAL A 289 -6.86 8.71 -15.56
C VAL A 289 -7.11 7.74 -14.40
N MET A 290 -6.74 6.48 -14.60
CA MET A 290 -6.62 5.49 -13.53
C MET A 290 -5.22 5.56 -12.97
N SER A 291 -5.09 5.69 -11.65
CA SER A 291 -3.82 5.75 -10.92
C SER A 291 -3.75 4.65 -9.87
N GLY A 292 -2.54 4.24 -9.53
CA GLY A 292 -2.28 3.33 -8.41
C GLY A 292 -1.10 3.79 -7.57
N ILE A 293 -1.19 3.56 -6.28
CA ILE A 293 -0.16 3.85 -5.29
C ILE A 293 0.35 2.55 -4.71
N VAL A 294 1.65 2.29 -4.84
CA VAL A 294 2.33 1.15 -4.23
C VAL A 294 2.81 1.56 -2.85
N MET A 295 2.39 0.82 -1.84
CA MET A 295 2.78 1.05 -0.45
C MET A 295 3.77 -0.01 0.02
N ALA A 296 4.91 0.42 0.54
CA ALA A 296 5.89 -0.45 1.16
C ALA A 296 5.50 -0.84 2.58
N LEU A 297 5.88 -2.03 2.97
CA LEU A 297 5.78 -2.49 4.36
C LEU A 297 6.68 -1.60 5.24
N ARG A 298 6.14 -1.15 6.36
CA ARG A 298 6.88 -0.37 7.34
C ARG A 298 8.19 -1.07 7.74
N GLY A 299 9.31 -0.33 7.68
CA GLY A 299 10.64 -0.85 7.99
C GLY A 299 11.29 -1.71 6.90
N ALA A 300 10.64 -1.89 5.74
CA ALA A 300 11.30 -2.45 4.56
C ALA A 300 12.31 -1.46 3.98
N ASN A 301 13.25 -1.95 3.20
CA ASN A 301 14.16 -1.10 2.42
C ASN A 301 13.44 -0.57 1.18
N SER A 302 12.97 0.68 1.23
CA SER A 302 12.17 1.31 0.17
C SER A 302 12.86 1.26 -1.19
N ARG A 303 14.17 1.50 -1.24
CA ARG A 303 14.95 1.44 -2.49
C ARG A 303 14.90 0.05 -3.15
N GLU A 304 15.07 -0.99 -2.35
CA GLU A 304 15.05 -2.37 -2.86
C GLU A 304 13.64 -2.79 -3.30
N VAL A 305 12.62 -2.37 -2.56
CA VAL A 305 11.22 -2.64 -2.92
C VAL A 305 10.86 -1.94 -4.23
N VAL A 306 11.22 -0.65 -4.39
CA VAL A 306 10.97 0.10 -5.64
C VAL A 306 11.68 -0.55 -6.83
N HIS A 307 12.92 -1.02 -6.67
CA HIS A 307 13.64 -1.70 -7.75
C HIS A 307 12.88 -2.95 -8.23
N ARG A 308 12.43 -3.80 -7.30
CA ARG A 308 11.58 -4.97 -7.61
C ARG A 308 10.24 -4.58 -8.25
N VAL A 309 9.64 -3.48 -7.80
CA VAL A 309 8.41 -2.95 -8.39
C VAL A 309 8.65 -2.51 -9.84
N ARG A 310 9.74 -1.78 -10.13
CA ARG A 310 10.12 -1.39 -11.49
C ARG A 310 10.30 -2.60 -12.42
N GLU A 311 10.98 -3.64 -11.95
CA GLU A 311 11.13 -4.89 -12.71
C GLU A 311 9.77 -5.53 -12.99
N ARG A 312 8.92 -5.63 -11.98
CA ARG A 312 7.57 -6.18 -12.14
C ARG A 312 6.70 -5.34 -13.07
N VAL A 313 6.78 -4.01 -12.99
CA VAL A 313 6.10 -3.09 -13.92
C VAL A 313 6.55 -3.32 -15.37
N ALA A 314 7.85 -3.52 -15.59
CA ALA A 314 8.37 -3.83 -16.94
C ALA A 314 7.85 -5.18 -17.46
N GLU A 315 7.69 -6.20 -16.60
CA GLU A 315 7.07 -7.48 -16.95
C GLU A 315 5.58 -7.32 -17.26
N ILE A 316 4.84 -6.60 -16.41
CA ILE A 316 3.41 -6.33 -16.61
C ILE A 316 3.20 -5.63 -17.93
N ASN A 317 3.96 -4.58 -18.24
CA ASN A 317 3.83 -3.83 -19.49
C ASN A 317 3.99 -4.69 -20.75
N ARG A 318 4.75 -5.79 -20.70
CA ARG A 318 4.87 -6.74 -21.82
C ARG A 318 3.62 -7.60 -22.03
N SER A 319 2.82 -7.76 -20.99
CA SER A 319 1.62 -8.60 -20.98
C SER A 319 0.30 -7.82 -21.12
N LEU A 320 0.38 -6.48 -21.05
CA LEU A 320 -0.80 -5.63 -21.19
C LEU A 320 -1.34 -5.64 -22.62
N PRO A 321 -2.65 -5.38 -22.81
CA PRO A 321 -3.23 -5.21 -24.12
C PRO A 321 -2.53 -4.10 -24.93
N PRO A 322 -2.49 -4.20 -26.27
CA PRO A 322 -1.91 -3.15 -27.11
C PRO A 322 -2.53 -1.78 -26.80
N GLY A 323 -1.68 -0.77 -26.66
CA GLY A 323 -2.09 0.60 -26.35
C GLY A 323 -2.27 0.91 -24.88
N VAL A 324 -2.24 -0.09 -23.99
CA VAL A 324 -2.29 0.16 -22.54
C VAL A 324 -0.89 0.05 -21.95
N THR A 325 -0.47 1.07 -21.23
CA THR A 325 0.84 1.11 -20.54
C THR A 325 0.69 1.59 -19.12
N LEU A 326 1.51 1.03 -18.23
CA LEU A 326 1.67 1.49 -16.87
C LEU A 326 2.88 2.43 -16.83
N ALA A 327 2.64 3.72 -16.58
CA ALA A 327 3.64 4.77 -16.55
C ALA A 327 3.79 5.36 -15.14
N SER A 328 5.00 5.34 -14.60
CA SER A 328 5.31 5.98 -13.33
C SER A 328 5.32 7.50 -13.46
N TYR A 329 4.82 8.20 -12.46
CA TYR A 329 4.96 9.64 -12.32
C TYR A 329 5.61 10.08 -11.00
N TYR A 330 5.74 9.16 -10.05
CA TYR A 330 6.52 9.35 -8.82
C TYR A 330 7.25 8.06 -8.48
N ASP A 331 8.52 8.20 -8.22
CA ASP A 331 9.39 7.12 -7.79
C ASP A 331 10.30 7.64 -6.68
N GLN A 332 10.15 7.06 -5.50
CA GLN A 332 10.92 7.49 -4.34
C GLN A 332 12.43 7.29 -4.51
N THR A 333 12.84 6.34 -5.37
CA THR A 333 14.26 6.09 -5.63
C THR A 333 14.93 7.27 -6.34
N ASP A 334 14.21 7.99 -7.18
CA ASP A 334 14.75 9.16 -7.89
C ASP A 334 15.18 10.26 -6.90
N LEU A 335 14.43 10.43 -5.80
CA LEU A 335 14.80 11.36 -4.72
C LEU A 335 16.02 10.86 -3.95
N VAL A 336 16.07 9.56 -3.66
CA VAL A 336 17.19 8.94 -2.95
C VAL A 336 18.48 9.03 -3.77
N GLU A 337 18.42 8.65 -5.05
CA GLU A 337 19.57 8.68 -5.98
C GLU A 337 20.06 10.10 -6.23
N GLY A 338 19.15 11.05 -6.44
CA GLY A 338 19.50 12.47 -6.56
C GLY A 338 20.23 13.01 -5.34
N THR A 339 19.79 12.59 -4.14
CA THR A 339 20.44 12.98 -2.88
C THR A 339 21.81 12.33 -2.73
N LEU A 340 21.91 11.01 -2.95
CA LEU A 340 23.20 10.31 -2.90
C LEU A 340 24.22 10.93 -3.85
N THR A 341 23.82 11.23 -5.08
CA THR A 341 24.67 11.89 -6.07
C THR A 341 25.13 13.28 -5.60
N THR A 342 24.23 14.05 -4.98
CA THR A 342 24.54 15.37 -4.43
C THR A 342 25.53 15.25 -3.27
N VAL A 343 25.30 14.31 -2.35
CA VAL A 343 26.21 14.04 -1.21
C VAL A 343 27.58 13.59 -1.71
N GLU A 344 27.64 12.65 -2.65
CA GLU A 344 28.88 12.17 -3.24
C GLU A 344 29.68 13.33 -3.91
N ARG A 345 28.98 14.13 -4.70
CA ARG A 345 29.61 15.31 -5.33
C ARG A 345 30.14 16.30 -4.30
N ASN A 346 29.36 16.67 -3.29
CA ASN A 346 29.76 17.58 -2.23
C ASN A 346 30.96 17.05 -1.42
N LEU A 347 30.99 15.75 -1.14
CA LEU A 347 32.12 15.10 -0.48
C LEU A 347 33.39 15.15 -1.33
N LEU A 348 33.27 14.90 -2.64
CA LEU A 348 34.42 14.96 -3.55
C LEU A 348 34.92 16.40 -3.71
N GLU A 349 34.04 17.36 -3.94
CA GLU A 349 34.39 18.79 -4.07
C GLU A 349 34.97 19.34 -2.75
N GLY A 350 34.32 19.07 -1.61
CA GLY A 350 34.80 19.49 -0.29
C GLY A 350 36.11 18.81 0.10
N GLY A 351 36.22 17.50 -0.15
CA GLY A 351 37.47 16.75 0.07
C GLY A 351 38.63 17.28 -0.75
N PHE A 352 38.41 17.59 -2.01
CA PHE A 352 39.42 18.20 -2.89
C PHE A 352 39.85 19.57 -2.36
N LEU A 353 38.89 20.42 -1.96
CA LEU A 353 39.17 21.73 -1.40
C LEU A 353 39.99 21.65 -0.11
N VAL A 354 39.63 20.73 0.78
CA VAL A 354 40.36 20.49 2.03
C VAL A 354 41.80 20.02 1.74
N ILE A 355 41.97 19.07 0.82
CA ILE A 355 43.31 18.62 0.40
C ILE A 355 44.13 19.78 -0.15
N ALA A 356 43.54 20.61 -1.02
CA ALA A 356 44.21 21.76 -1.61
C ALA A 356 44.67 22.78 -0.54
N VAL A 357 43.79 23.10 0.41
CA VAL A 357 44.09 23.99 1.53
C VAL A 357 45.18 23.39 2.43
N LEU A 358 45.09 22.11 2.77
CA LEU A 358 46.08 21.42 3.61
C LEU A 358 47.46 21.39 2.91
N LEU A 359 47.54 21.17 1.61
CA LEU A 359 48.77 21.23 0.83
C LEU A 359 49.40 22.62 0.86
N LEU A 360 48.58 23.67 0.72
CA LEU A 360 49.02 25.07 0.76
C LEU A 360 49.57 25.49 2.14
N PHE A 361 48.90 25.07 3.23
CA PHE A 361 49.29 25.47 4.56
C PHE A 361 50.39 24.60 5.19
N LEU A 362 50.36 23.26 4.98
CA LEU A 362 51.34 22.37 5.58
C LEU A 362 52.63 22.28 4.76
N GLY A 363 52.60 22.61 3.44
CA GLY A 363 53.80 22.50 2.58
C GLY A 363 54.35 21.07 2.42
N ASN A 364 53.67 20.06 2.97
CA ASN A 364 54.12 18.70 3.02
C ASN A 364 53.00 17.74 2.56
N VAL A 365 53.17 17.16 1.39
CA VAL A 365 52.15 16.24 0.76
C VAL A 365 51.81 15.05 1.66
N ARG A 366 52.76 14.47 2.36
CA ARG A 366 52.53 13.29 3.22
C ARG A 366 51.65 13.67 4.41
N ALA A 367 51.90 14.79 5.04
CA ALA A 367 51.09 15.26 6.15
C ALA A 367 49.68 15.65 5.71
N ALA A 368 49.55 16.32 4.57
CA ALA A 368 48.25 16.69 3.97
C ALA A 368 47.40 15.43 3.66
N LEU A 369 47.98 14.40 3.02
CA LEU A 369 47.28 13.16 2.72
C LEU A 369 46.88 12.38 3.99
N LEU A 370 47.70 12.37 5.05
CA LEU A 370 47.34 11.72 6.30
C LEU A 370 46.13 12.40 6.95
N VAL A 371 46.11 13.73 6.99
CA VAL A 371 44.96 14.46 7.52
C VAL A 371 43.73 14.29 6.66
N ALA A 372 43.90 14.36 5.32
CA ALA A 372 42.78 14.16 4.40
C ALA A 372 42.15 12.76 4.50
N ALA A 373 42.95 11.72 4.80
CA ALA A 373 42.46 10.37 4.99
C ALA A 373 41.55 10.22 6.25
N THR A 374 41.61 11.13 7.20
CA THR A 374 40.73 11.09 8.37
C THR A 374 39.26 11.35 8.01
N ILE A 375 38.99 12.12 6.94
CA ILE A 375 37.61 12.45 6.50
C ILE A 375 36.86 11.17 6.07
N PRO A 376 37.34 10.36 5.10
CA PRO A 376 36.62 9.14 4.73
C PRO A 376 36.57 8.11 5.87
N LEU A 377 37.59 8.08 6.74
CA LEU A 377 37.57 7.18 7.89
C LEU A 377 36.53 7.57 8.93
N SER A 378 36.33 8.87 9.19
CA SER A 378 35.28 9.34 10.09
C SER A 378 33.89 9.05 9.53
N LEU A 379 33.72 9.18 8.21
CA LEU A 379 32.47 8.82 7.52
C LEU A 379 32.15 7.32 7.66
N LEU A 380 33.15 6.46 7.42
CA LEU A 380 32.98 5.03 7.60
C LEU A 380 32.65 4.66 9.05
N PHE A 381 33.27 5.34 10.01
CA PHE A 381 32.95 5.17 11.43
C PHE A 381 31.51 5.58 11.74
N ALA A 382 31.04 6.70 11.16
CA ALA A 382 29.65 7.15 11.31
C ALA A 382 28.66 6.10 10.74
N PHE A 383 28.94 5.50 9.59
CA PHE A 383 28.08 4.42 9.03
C PHE A 383 28.02 3.19 9.94
N VAL A 384 29.14 2.80 10.57
CA VAL A 384 29.15 1.71 11.55
C VAL A 384 28.25 2.07 12.74
N GLY A 385 28.36 3.31 13.25
CA GLY A 385 27.54 3.82 14.34
C GLY A 385 26.05 3.83 13.98
N MET A 386 25.69 4.33 12.79
CA MET A 386 24.31 4.32 12.32
C MET A 386 23.74 2.88 12.25
N ARG A 387 24.54 1.95 11.69
CA ARG A 387 24.15 0.54 11.60
C ARG A 387 23.93 -0.10 12.96
N TRP A 388 24.79 0.23 13.93
CA TRP A 388 24.70 -0.29 15.29
C TRP A 388 23.50 0.28 16.06
N LEU A 389 23.18 1.57 15.84
CA LEU A 389 22.02 2.24 16.44
C LEU A 389 20.71 1.95 15.70
N GLY A 390 20.72 1.20 14.58
CA GLY A 390 19.54 0.89 13.79
C GLY A 390 18.98 2.09 13.01
N LEU A 391 19.76 3.15 12.81
CA LEU A 391 19.37 4.34 12.06
C LEU A 391 19.41 4.06 10.55
N SER A 392 18.44 4.60 9.80
CA SER A 392 18.44 4.56 8.33
C SER A 392 19.28 5.70 7.74
N ALA A 393 19.89 5.43 6.58
CA ALA A 393 20.47 6.48 5.75
C ALA A 393 19.34 7.19 5.01
N ASN A 394 19.06 8.42 5.36
CA ASN A 394 18.06 9.25 4.72
C ASN A 394 18.64 10.63 4.40
N LEU A 395 17.85 11.47 3.69
CA LEU A 395 18.28 12.82 3.32
C LEU A 395 18.85 13.62 4.50
N MET A 396 18.22 13.52 5.67
CA MET A 396 18.63 14.27 6.86
C MET A 396 19.91 13.72 7.47
N SER A 397 19.99 12.38 7.66
CA SER A 397 21.16 11.75 8.27
C SER A 397 22.40 11.83 7.39
N LEU A 398 22.26 11.67 6.07
CA LEU A 398 23.37 11.83 5.11
C LEU A 398 23.79 13.28 4.92
N GLY A 399 22.85 14.22 5.02
CA GLY A 399 23.15 15.65 4.95
C GLY A 399 23.82 16.20 6.22
N ALA A 400 23.68 15.51 7.35
CA ALA A 400 24.29 15.89 8.63
C ALA A 400 25.72 15.34 8.82
N ILE A 401 26.13 14.34 8.05
CA ILE A 401 27.47 13.71 8.05
C ILE A 401 28.42 14.48 7.13
#